data_b1a7410e4c7468249aa56e2299b203d0
#
_entry.id   b1a7410e4c7468249aa56e2299b203d0
#
_cell.length_a   1.000
_cell.length_b   1.000
_cell.length_c   1.000
_cell.angle_alpha   90.00
_cell.angle_beta   90.00
_cell.angle_gamma   90.00
#
_symmetry.space_group_name_H-M   'P 1'
#
loop_
_entity.id
_entity.type
_entity.pdbx_description
1 polymer ?
#
loop_
_entity_poly.entity_id
_entity_poly.type
_entity_poly.pdbx_seq_one_letter_code
_entity_poly.pdbx_strand_id
1 'polypeptide(L)'
;MAAAPALAEPVGGPQLDSTRRTVNLGPEAAPLPEVWAATWVLADAETGEVLAHKGAHVQRPPASTLKTLTALTVLPQTDRSETYVATYRAASIYGARVGLKPGKTYTMHQLWNAVFLPSANDAAIAVAEVNGGVRKTVEEMNDLAADLGALDTVAKNTNGLDAPGQVSSAYDLALIARAGLEREDFSSYARRVRAQFPNLRGRGTHTIYTTNRMLLSGWRGAIGVKTGFTSRAGRTFVGAAERKGRTLIVTLMGIKEPSDDAAAKLLTWGFRNADKVEPVGILVAPGTVTAVRSASDVSATSPGRTPSQDPESAEAADASPPASSQESSQAPATDPSALQSQESSAASLAPAGLIGVGIAAAVVVGIVLLSRGRINR
;
A
#
# COMPACT_ATOMS: atom_id res chain seq x y z
N MET A 1 27.18 33.64 23.70
CA MET A 1 26.41 33.25 22.49
C MET A 1 26.17 31.76 22.59
N ALA A 2 24.93 31.29 22.78
CA ALA A 2 24.61 29.88 22.72
C ALA A 2 24.63 29.47 21.23
N ALA A 3 25.38 28.43 20.89
CA ALA A 3 25.36 27.84 19.54
C ALA A 3 23.93 27.36 19.24
N ALA A 4 23.41 27.73 18.09
CA ALA A 4 22.15 27.16 17.63
C ALA A 4 22.30 25.63 17.56
N PRO A 5 21.28 24.85 17.97
CA PRO A 5 21.34 23.41 17.86
C PRO A 5 21.56 23.06 16.37
N ALA A 6 22.59 22.26 16.11
CA ALA A 6 22.79 21.69 14.79
C ALA A 6 21.53 20.95 14.38
N LEU A 7 20.95 21.26 13.23
CA LEU A 7 19.85 20.50 12.69
C LEU A 7 20.35 19.06 12.55
N ALA A 8 19.59 18.11 13.08
CA ALA A 8 19.93 16.70 12.94
C ALA A 8 20.02 16.38 11.45
N GLU A 9 21.11 15.71 11.03
CA GLU A 9 21.23 15.28 9.64
C GLU A 9 20.09 14.35 9.24
N PRO A 10 19.57 14.45 8.01
CA PRO A 10 18.52 13.56 7.53
C PRO A 10 19.01 12.10 7.56
N VAL A 11 18.11 11.19 7.87
CA VAL A 11 18.43 9.77 7.90
C VAL A 11 18.96 9.32 6.52
N GLY A 12 20.09 8.62 6.52
CA GLY A 12 20.69 8.09 5.29
C GLY A 12 21.63 9.06 4.56
N GLY A 13 21.77 10.31 5.02
CA GLY A 13 22.77 11.23 4.51
C GLY A 13 22.26 12.59 4.03
N PRO A 14 23.13 13.61 4.03
CA PRO A 14 22.73 15.01 3.85
C PRO A 14 22.14 15.34 2.48
N GLN A 15 22.52 14.62 1.41
CA GLN A 15 21.94 14.87 0.08
C GLN A 15 20.46 14.47 -0.03
N LEU A 16 19.98 13.57 0.86
CA LEU A 16 18.58 13.11 0.88
C LEU A 16 17.60 14.18 1.37
N ASP A 17 18.07 15.26 2.00
CA ASP A 17 17.23 16.41 2.40
C ASP A 17 16.72 17.23 1.21
N SER A 18 17.35 17.08 0.06
CA SER A 18 16.95 17.82 -1.15
C SER A 18 15.54 17.44 -1.62
N THR A 19 14.70 18.44 -1.84
CA THR A 19 13.38 18.26 -2.47
C THR A 19 13.45 18.16 -3.99
N ARG A 20 14.63 18.44 -4.59
CA ARG A 20 14.88 18.38 -6.03
C ARG A 20 15.27 16.96 -6.47
N ARG A 21 15.35 16.77 -7.77
CA ARG A 21 15.98 15.56 -8.35
C ARG A 21 17.48 15.61 -8.05
N THR A 22 17.97 14.59 -7.38
CA THR A 22 19.35 14.48 -6.93
C THR A 22 19.94 13.18 -7.45
N VAL A 23 21.12 13.28 -8.08
CA VAL A 23 21.93 12.17 -8.60
C VAL A 23 23.36 12.67 -8.79
N ASN A 24 24.33 11.85 -8.45
CA ASN A 24 25.76 12.13 -8.68
C ASN A 24 26.21 11.33 -9.92
N LEU A 25 26.08 11.93 -11.10
CA LEU A 25 26.43 11.28 -12.37
C LEU A 25 27.95 11.21 -12.54
N GLY A 26 28.49 10.02 -12.76
CA GLY A 26 29.84 9.84 -13.27
C GLY A 26 29.91 10.13 -14.78
N PRO A 27 31.13 10.16 -15.34
CA PRO A 27 31.36 10.60 -16.73
C PRO A 27 30.60 9.80 -17.79
N GLU A 28 30.34 8.51 -17.54
CA GLU A 28 29.69 7.62 -18.49
C GLU A 28 28.20 7.38 -18.17
N ALA A 29 27.68 8.03 -17.13
CA ALA A 29 26.31 7.85 -16.71
C ALA A 29 25.35 8.61 -17.62
N ALA A 30 24.28 7.94 -18.05
CA ALA A 30 23.21 8.61 -18.78
C ALA A 30 22.40 9.53 -17.85
N PRO A 31 21.85 10.64 -18.35
CA PRO A 31 20.99 11.51 -17.56
C PRO A 31 19.75 10.76 -17.03
N LEU A 32 19.23 11.19 -15.86
CA LEU A 32 18.02 10.64 -15.28
C LEU A 32 16.82 10.83 -16.23
N PRO A 33 15.96 9.81 -16.37
CA PRO A 33 14.72 9.94 -17.13
C PRO A 33 13.76 10.92 -16.46
N GLU A 34 12.90 11.53 -17.26
CA GLU A 34 11.80 12.33 -16.76
C GLU A 34 10.71 11.42 -16.17
N VAL A 35 10.29 11.70 -14.93
CA VAL A 35 9.24 10.97 -14.22
C VAL A 35 8.28 11.95 -13.55
N TRP A 36 6.98 11.78 -13.82
CA TRP A 36 5.95 12.68 -13.29
C TRP A 36 5.41 12.14 -11.97
N ALA A 37 6.26 12.18 -10.95
CA ALA A 37 5.94 11.88 -9.58
C ALA A 37 6.32 13.05 -8.67
N ALA A 38 5.59 13.21 -7.57
CA ALA A 38 5.90 14.27 -6.60
C ALA A 38 7.21 13.94 -5.89
N THR A 39 7.35 12.72 -5.38
CA THR A 39 8.56 12.21 -4.72
C THR A 39 8.87 10.80 -5.19
N TRP A 40 10.14 10.41 -5.15
CA TRP A 40 10.57 9.05 -5.47
C TRP A 40 12.01 8.79 -4.98
N VAL A 41 12.31 7.51 -4.76
CA VAL A 41 13.66 7.00 -4.45
C VAL A 41 13.93 5.82 -5.37
N LEU A 42 15.15 5.71 -5.87
CA LEU A 42 15.71 4.55 -6.55
C LEU A 42 16.94 4.09 -5.78
N ALA A 43 16.92 2.86 -5.28
CA ALA A 43 17.97 2.30 -4.43
C ALA A 43 18.34 0.88 -4.82
N ASP A 44 19.56 0.48 -4.51
CA ASP A 44 20.01 -0.90 -4.55
C ASP A 44 19.59 -1.62 -3.24
N ALA A 45 18.90 -2.73 -3.38
CA ALA A 45 18.38 -3.45 -2.22
C ALA A 45 19.46 -4.15 -1.40
N GLU A 46 20.54 -4.58 -2.05
CA GLU A 46 21.61 -5.35 -1.41
C GLU A 46 22.56 -4.43 -0.64
N THR A 47 23.08 -3.40 -1.31
CA THR A 47 24.01 -2.44 -0.68
C THR A 47 23.31 -1.41 0.18
N GLY A 48 22.04 -1.11 -0.09
CA GLY A 48 21.31 -0.01 0.50
C GLY A 48 21.59 1.34 -0.14
N GLU A 49 22.49 1.42 -1.12
CA GLU A 49 22.85 2.66 -1.79
C GLU A 49 21.64 3.31 -2.48
N VAL A 50 21.40 4.58 -2.19
CA VAL A 50 20.41 5.39 -2.90
C VAL A 50 21.09 5.98 -4.13
N LEU A 51 20.71 5.49 -5.30
CA LEU A 51 21.32 5.89 -6.58
C LEU A 51 20.82 7.25 -7.05
N ALA A 52 19.55 7.55 -6.79
CA ALA A 52 18.94 8.83 -7.14
C ALA A 52 17.60 9.00 -6.38
N HIS A 53 17.19 10.24 -6.19
CA HIS A 53 15.90 10.54 -5.56
C HIS A 53 15.32 11.89 -6.03
N LYS A 54 14.10 12.13 -5.61
CA LYS A 54 13.43 13.43 -5.59
C LYS A 54 12.59 13.52 -4.32
N GLY A 55 12.96 14.42 -3.40
CA GLY A 55 12.21 14.64 -2.16
C GLY A 55 12.11 13.36 -1.34
N ALA A 56 13.25 12.71 -1.04
CA ALA A 56 13.31 11.40 -0.38
C ALA A 56 12.49 11.39 0.92
N HIS A 57 12.65 12.42 1.77
CA HIS A 57 12.01 12.55 3.08
C HIS A 57 10.72 13.40 3.09
N VAL A 58 10.24 13.84 1.92
CA VAL A 58 9.00 14.62 1.87
C VAL A 58 7.82 13.73 2.21
N GLN A 59 7.19 14.01 3.35
CA GLN A 59 6.02 13.28 3.85
C GLN A 59 4.80 13.45 2.94
N ARG A 60 4.16 12.34 2.60
CA ARG A 60 2.95 12.27 1.77
C ARG A 60 2.04 11.14 2.22
N PRO A 61 0.73 11.20 1.94
CA PRO A 61 -0.15 10.06 2.16
C PRO A 61 0.33 8.83 1.37
N PRO A 62 0.54 7.66 2.03
CA PRO A 62 1.08 6.48 1.37
C PRO A 62 0.05 5.71 0.52
N ALA A 63 -1.24 5.91 0.74
CA ALA A 63 -2.29 5.04 0.23
C ALA A 63 -1.99 3.55 0.56
N SER A 64 -2.41 2.62 -0.29
CA SER A 64 -2.23 1.18 -0.04
C SER A 64 -0.77 0.68 -0.10
N THR A 65 0.22 1.53 -0.38
CA THR A 65 1.63 1.12 -0.19
C THR A 65 1.96 0.95 1.29
N LEU A 66 1.19 1.54 2.22
CA LEU A 66 1.29 1.29 3.66
C LEU A 66 1.08 -0.18 4.04
N LYS A 67 0.35 -0.95 3.22
CA LYS A 67 0.15 -2.40 3.45
C LYS A 67 1.45 -3.21 3.42
N THR A 68 2.54 -2.68 2.88
CA THR A 68 3.87 -3.30 2.99
C THR A 68 4.34 -3.31 4.44
N LEU A 69 4.13 -2.22 5.17
CA LEU A 69 4.44 -2.16 6.60
C LEU A 69 3.51 -3.08 7.40
N THR A 70 2.20 -3.08 7.12
CA THR A 70 1.25 -4.03 7.74
C THR A 70 1.70 -5.48 7.55
N ALA A 71 2.13 -5.83 6.32
CA ALA A 71 2.60 -7.18 6.03
C ALA A 71 3.89 -7.50 6.78
N LEU A 72 4.85 -6.58 6.80
CA LEU A 72 6.11 -6.78 7.50
C LEU A 72 5.92 -6.93 9.02
N THR A 73 4.92 -6.24 9.60
CA THR A 73 4.57 -6.35 11.01
C THR A 73 3.89 -7.68 11.36
N VAL A 74 2.93 -8.13 10.54
CA VAL A 74 2.02 -9.22 10.93
C VAL A 74 2.43 -10.60 10.38
N LEU A 75 3.05 -10.67 9.18
CA LEU A 75 3.50 -11.96 8.61
C LEU A 75 4.36 -12.79 9.55
N PRO A 76 5.33 -12.20 10.29
CA PRO A 76 6.18 -12.97 11.20
C PRO A 76 5.43 -13.62 12.37
N GLN A 77 4.25 -13.14 12.68
CA GLN A 77 3.48 -13.50 13.88
C GLN A 77 2.34 -14.49 13.57
N THR A 78 2.14 -14.86 12.31
CA THR A 78 0.98 -15.65 11.87
C THR A 78 1.39 -16.83 10.99
N ASP A 79 0.79 -18.02 11.24
CA ASP A 79 0.97 -19.17 10.36
C ASP A 79 0.05 -19.05 9.12
N ARG A 80 0.53 -19.49 7.97
CA ARG A 80 -0.21 -19.47 6.70
C ARG A 80 -1.49 -20.31 6.73
N SER A 81 -1.53 -21.36 7.53
CA SER A 81 -2.67 -22.26 7.70
C SER A 81 -3.66 -21.78 8.76
N GLU A 82 -3.26 -20.84 9.60
CA GLU A 82 -4.13 -20.24 10.61
C GLU A 82 -5.40 -19.68 9.97
N THR A 83 -6.52 -19.81 10.68
CA THR A 83 -7.82 -19.44 10.14
C THR A 83 -8.43 -18.27 10.89
N TYR A 84 -9.17 -17.46 10.16
CA TYR A 84 -9.89 -16.30 10.63
C TYR A 84 -11.37 -16.39 10.23
N VAL A 85 -12.26 -16.17 11.16
CA VAL A 85 -13.71 -16.01 10.89
C VAL A 85 -13.98 -14.54 10.63
N ALA A 86 -14.38 -14.20 9.40
CA ALA A 86 -14.57 -12.81 9.01
C ALA A 86 -15.63 -12.10 9.85
N THR A 87 -15.23 -10.95 10.41
CA THR A 87 -16.11 -10.08 11.18
C THR A 87 -16.92 -9.16 10.26
N TYR A 88 -18.00 -8.61 10.79
CA TYR A 88 -18.76 -7.57 10.08
C TYR A 88 -17.89 -6.32 9.86
N ARG A 89 -17.05 -5.96 10.82
CA ARG A 89 -16.12 -4.84 10.73
C ARG A 89 -15.19 -4.96 9.54
N ALA A 90 -14.50 -6.10 9.39
CA ALA A 90 -13.60 -6.33 8.26
C ALA A 90 -14.36 -6.28 6.93
N ALA A 91 -15.53 -6.94 6.84
CA ALA A 91 -16.30 -7.03 5.61
C ALA A 91 -16.93 -5.70 5.16
N SER A 92 -17.20 -4.76 6.07
CA SER A 92 -17.89 -3.48 5.78
C SER A 92 -16.96 -2.34 5.39
N ILE A 93 -15.62 -2.49 5.50
CA ILE A 93 -14.67 -1.44 5.14
C ILE A 93 -14.85 -1.00 3.67
N TYR A 94 -14.72 0.30 3.39
CA TYR A 94 -14.84 0.83 2.03
C TYR A 94 -13.57 0.69 1.18
N GLY A 95 -13.69 0.96 -0.12
CA GLY A 95 -12.61 0.94 -1.09
C GLY A 95 -12.34 -0.45 -1.67
N ALA A 96 -11.10 -0.73 -2.06
CA ALA A 96 -10.70 -2.01 -2.63
C ALA A 96 -10.96 -3.18 -1.66
N ARG A 97 -11.67 -4.20 -2.11
CA ARG A 97 -12.06 -5.36 -1.28
C ARG A 97 -12.04 -6.64 -2.09
N VAL A 98 -11.72 -7.74 -1.44
CA VAL A 98 -11.95 -9.09 -1.99
C VAL A 98 -13.37 -9.58 -1.69
N GLY A 99 -14.06 -8.92 -0.77
CA GLY A 99 -15.45 -9.17 -0.41
C GLY A 99 -15.62 -10.26 0.65
N LEU A 100 -14.88 -10.17 1.74
CA LEU A 100 -15.05 -11.09 2.87
C LEU A 100 -16.51 -11.14 3.33
N LYS A 101 -17.00 -12.33 3.66
CA LYS A 101 -18.36 -12.54 4.16
C LYS A 101 -18.33 -12.76 5.67
N PRO A 102 -19.07 -11.98 6.47
CA PRO A 102 -19.17 -12.20 7.91
C PRO A 102 -19.55 -13.64 8.22
N GLY A 103 -18.88 -14.24 9.22
CA GLY A 103 -19.08 -15.62 9.63
C GLY A 103 -18.42 -16.69 8.74
N LYS A 104 -17.86 -16.32 7.58
CA LYS A 104 -17.10 -17.25 6.75
C LYS A 104 -15.64 -17.32 7.18
N THR A 105 -15.09 -18.53 7.18
CA THR A 105 -13.68 -18.78 7.53
C THR A 105 -12.76 -18.63 6.32
N TYR A 106 -11.61 -17.99 6.53
CA TYR A 106 -10.53 -17.80 5.56
C TYR A 106 -9.19 -18.16 6.20
N THR A 107 -8.25 -18.71 5.44
CA THR A 107 -6.88 -18.92 5.92
C THR A 107 -6.07 -17.63 5.81
N MET A 108 -5.02 -17.50 6.65
CA MET A 108 -4.09 -16.38 6.55
C MET A 108 -3.44 -16.32 5.16
N HIS A 109 -3.15 -17.48 4.54
CA HIS A 109 -2.68 -17.53 3.15
C HIS A 109 -3.64 -16.87 2.15
N GLN A 110 -4.94 -17.10 2.29
CA GLN A 110 -5.95 -16.44 1.44
C GLN A 110 -6.01 -14.95 1.70
N LEU A 111 -5.99 -14.52 2.95
CA LEU A 111 -6.01 -13.12 3.33
C LEU A 111 -4.79 -12.36 2.82
N TRP A 112 -3.59 -12.93 2.94
CA TRP A 112 -2.37 -12.32 2.40
C TRP A 112 -2.38 -12.21 0.88
N ASN A 113 -2.88 -13.22 0.17
CA ASN A 113 -3.10 -13.09 -1.27
C ASN A 113 -4.05 -11.92 -1.59
N ALA A 114 -5.11 -11.73 -0.80
CA ALA A 114 -6.04 -10.62 -0.99
C ALA A 114 -5.42 -9.25 -0.66
N VAL A 115 -4.54 -9.15 0.34
CA VAL A 115 -3.80 -7.92 0.68
C VAL A 115 -2.84 -7.51 -0.44
N PHE A 116 -2.08 -8.46 -0.98
CA PHE A 116 -1.05 -8.15 -1.98
C PHE A 116 -1.60 -8.00 -3.40
N LEU A 117 -2.53 -8.88 -3.83
CA LEU A 117 -2.98 -8.91 -5.21
C LEU A 117 -4.01 -7.80 -5.51
N PRO A 118 -5.29 -7.89 -5.09
CA PRO A 118 -6.27 -6.85 -5.35
C PRO A 118 -6.18 -5.67 -4.37
N SER A 119 -5.19 -5.67 -3.47
CA SER A 119 -5.01 -4.60 -2.47
C SER A 119 -6.18 -4.47 -1.48
N ALA A 120 -6.80 -5.58 -1.11
CA ALA A 120 -8.04 -5.66 -0.36
C ALA A 120 -7.93 -5.03 1.05
N ASN A 121 -8.80 -4.07 1.35
CA ASN A 121 -8.86 -3.40 2.65
C ASN A 121 -9.51 -4.29 3.71
N ASP A 122 -10.54 -5.05 3.33
CA ASP A 122 -11.19 -6.04 4.20
C ASP A 122 -10.20 -7.11 4.68
N ALA A 123 -9.35 -7.61 3.81
CA ALA A 123 -8.28 -8.53 4.18
C ALA A 123 -7.22 -7.86 5.08
N ALA A 124 -6.89 -6.58 4.85
CA ALA A 124 -5.95 -5.86 5.72
C ALA A 124 -6.51 -5.63 7.15
N ILE A 125 -7.81 -5.43 7.29
CA ILE A 125 -8.45 -5.41 8.62
C ILE A 125 -8.44 -6.82 9.22
N ALA A 126 -8.77 -7.85 8.44
CA ALA A 126 -8.79 -9.23 8.89
C ALA A 126 -7.45 -9.69 9.47
N VAL A 127 -6.34 -9.44 8.77
CA VAL A 127 -5.00 -9.80 9.27
C VAL A 127 -4.64 -9.04 10.55
N ALA A 128 -5.07 -7.79 10.67
CA ALA A 128 -4.88 -7.02 11.90
C ALA A 128 -5.74 -7.54 13.06
N GLU A 129 -6.95 -8.03 12.79
CA GLU A 129 -7.80 -8.64 13.83
C GLU A 129 -7.19 -9.94 14.36
N VAL A 130 -6.56 -10.75 13.50
CA VAL A 130 -5.78 -11.92 13.93
C VAL A 130 -4.59 -11.52 14.79
N ASN A 131 -3.92 -10.42 14.46
CA ASN A 131 -2.80 -9.89 15.24
C ASN A 131 -3.21 -9.25 16.59
N GLY A 132 -4.44 -9.42 17.03
CA GLY A 132 -4.97 -8.86 18.29
C GLY A 132 -5.67 -7.52 18.13
N GLY A 133 -5.99 -7.10 16.89
CA GLY A 133 -6.80 -5.92 16.60
C GLY A 133 -6.05 -4.80 15.89
N VAL A 134 -6.84 -3.94 15.23
CA VAL A 134 -6.31 -2.84 14.42
C VAL A 134 -5.44 -1.87 15.25
N ARG A 135 -5.86 -1.54 16.49
CA ARG A 135 -5.10 -0.60 17.33
C ARG A 135 -3.71 -1.15 17.67
N LYS A 136 -3.65 -2.38 18.19
CA LYS A 136 -2.38 -3.05 18.50
C LYS A 136 -1.48 -3.14 17.27
N THR A 137 -2.04 -3.55 16.12
CA THR A 137 -1.27 -3.65 14.88
C THR A 137 -0.72 -2.31 14.43
N VAL A 138 -1.48 -1.21 14.56
CA VAL A 138 -1.01 0.14 14.22
C VAL A 138 0.11 0.60 15.16
N GLU A 139 0.02 0.30 16.45
CA GLU A 139 1.10 0.56 17.42
C GLU A 139 2.37 -0.19 16.99
N GLU A 140 2.29 -1.48 16.73
CA GLU A 140 3.41 -2.31 16.26
C GLU A 140 3.97 -1.87 14.90
N MET A 141 3.12 -1.42 13.98
CA MET A 141 3.57 -0.84 12.69
C MET A 141 4.42 0.41 12.91
N ASN A 142 4.03 1.30 13.82
CA ASN A 142 4.81 2.51 14.11
C ASN A 142 6.11 2.17 14.86
N ASP A 143 6.09 1.21 15.76
CA ASP A 143 7.30 0.74 16.44
C ASP A 143 8.28 0.12 15.43
N LEU A 144 7.79 -0.76 14.54
CA LEU A 144 8.60 -1.33 13.48
C LEU A 144 9.15 -0.28 12.50
N ALA A 145 8.35 0.73 12.15
CA ALA A 145 8.82 1.83 11.30
C ALA A 145 9.99 2.57 11.97
N ALA A 146 9.89 2.84 13.28
CA ALA A 146 10.98 3.46 14.04
C ALA A 146 12.23 2.58 14.09
N ASP A 147 12.08 1.28 14.32
CA ASP A 147 13.18 0.31 14.34
C ASP A 147 13.90 0.19 12.99
N LEU A 148 13.16 0.35 11.88
CA LEU A 148 13.72 0.40 10.53
C LEU A 148 14.41 1.72 10.19
N GLY A 149 14.28 2.77 11.04
CA GLY A 149 14.70 4.13 10.71
C GLY A 149 13.76 4.86 9.76
N ALA A 150 12.54 4.37 9.57
CA ALA A 150 11.49 4.96 8.73
C ALA A 150 10.73 6.04 9.51
N LEU A 151 11.44 7.12 9.86
CA LEU A 151 10.99 8.13 10.83
C LEU A 151 9.97 9.15 10.27
N ASP A 152 9.79 9.20 8.96
CA ASP A 152 8.74 10.01 8.31
C ASP A 152 7.39 9.29 8.27
N THR A 153 7.34 8.03 8.73
CA THR A 153 6.15 7.19 8.63
C THR A 153 5.32 7.26 9.92
N VAL A 154 4.05 7.60 9.77
CA VAL A 154 3.04 7.52 10.83
C VAL A 154 1.84 6.75 10.30
N ALA A 155 1.66 5.53 10.77
CA ALA A 155 0.47 4.72 10.49
C ALA A 155 -0.69 5.10 11.42
N LYS A 156 -1.89 5.22 10.88
CA LYS A 156 -3.15 5.43 11.62
C LYS A 156 -4.16 4.30 11.36
N ASN A 157 -3.92 3.50 10.34
CA ASN A 157 -4.69 2.30 10.01
C ASN A 157 -3.80 1.28 9.28
N THR A 158 -4.31 0.07 9.08
CA THR A 158 -3.58 -1.04 8.49
C THR A 158 -3.76 -1.19 6.97
N ASN A 159 -4.57 -0.34 6.34
CA ASN A 159 -4.95 -0.50 4.93
C ASN A 159 -4.52 0.66 4.03
N GLY A 160 -4.05 1.78 4.60
CA GLY A 160 -3.59 2.95 3.87
C GLY A 160 -4.70 3.87 3.36
N LEU A 161 -5.94 3.72 3.82
CA LEU A 161 -6.99 4.71 3.57
C LEU A 161 -6.62 6.03 4.24
N ASP A 162 -7.03 7.14 3.64
CA ASP A 162 -6.71 8.46 4.16
C ASP A 162 -7.20 8.64 5.60
N ALA A 163 -6.29 9.09 6.46
CA ALA A 163 -6.57 9.43 7.85
C ALA A 163 -5.77 10.69 8.24
N PRO A 164 -6.28 11.53 9.15
CA PRO A 164 -5.53 12.67 9.66
C PRO A 164 -4.19 12.23 10.26
N GLY A 165 -3.09 12.85 9.82
CA GLY A 165 -1.74 12.54 10.28
C GLY A 165 -1.15 11.23 9.78
N GLN A 166 -1.81 10.47 8.89
CA GLN A 166 -1.21 9.32 8.24
C GLN A 166 -0.31 9.75 7.09
N VAL A 167 0.97 9.51 7.21
CA VAL A 167 2.00 9.89 6.26
C VAL A 167 3.09 8.82 6.13
N SER A 168 3.89 8.93 5.09
CA SER A 168 5.15 8.22 4.88
C SER A 168 6.00 9.02 3.88
N SER A 169 7.24 8.62 3.64
CA SER A 169 8.11 9.19 2.62
C SER A 169 8.52 8.14 1.58
N ALA A 170 9.08 8.61 0.46
CA ALA A 170 9.62 7.68 -0.53
C ALA A 170 10.82 6.90 0.02
N TYR A 171 11.62 7.50 0.90
CA TYR A 171 12.73 6.87 1.58
C TYR A 171 12.23 5.77 2.53
N ASP A 172 11.27 6.08 3.38
CA ASP A 172 10.72 5.12 4.33
C ASP A 172 10.06 3.91 3.65
N LEU A 173 9.31 4.16 2.57
CA LEU A 173 8.74 3.07 1.78
C LEU A 173 9.84 2.18 1.17
N ALA A 174 11.02 2.73 0.85
CA ALA A 174 12.15 1.95 0.36
C ALA A 174 12.79 1.12 1.47
N LEU A 175 12.94 1.65 2.70
CA LEU A 175 13.38 0.89 3.87
C LEU A 175 12.45 -0.28 4.16
N ILE A 176 11.14 -0.01 4.22
CA ILE A 176 10.11 -1.05 4.46
C ILE A 176 10.14 -2.11 3.35
N ALA A 177 10.30 -1.70 2.09
CA ALA A 177 10.37 -2.63 0.97
C ALA A 177 11.63 -3.49 1.03
N ARG A 178 12.79 -2.92 1.35
CA ARG A 178 14.05 -3.64 1.52
C ARG A 178 13.92 -4.72 2.58
N ALA A 179 13.50 -4.35 3.78
CA ALA A 179 13.28 -5.29 4.88
C ALA A 179 12.25 -6.40 4.53
N GLY A 180 11.20 -6.04 3.79
CA GLY A 180 10.20 -7.01 3.33
C GLY A 180 10.75 -7.99 2.29
N LEU A 181 11.55 -7.53 1.34
CA LEU A 181 12.12 -8.37 0.28
C LEU A 181 13.16 -9.37 0.78
N GLU A 182 13.85 -9.07 1.88
CA GLU A 182 14.76 -10.00 2.58
C GLU A 182 14.02 -11.19 3.20
N ARG A 183 12.70 -11.11 3.39
CA ARG A 183 11.86 -12.17 3.94
C ARG A 183 11.22 -12.99 2.83
N GLU A 184 11.37 -14.30 2.86
CA GLU A 184 10.77 -15.20 1.87
C GLU A 184 9.24 -15.19 1.90
N ASP A 185 8.63 -15.13 3.09
CA ASP A 185 7.18 -15.07 3.25
C ASP A 185 6.60 -13.82 2.57
N PHE A 186 7.15 -12.63 2.84
CA PHE A 186 6.74 -11.38 2.21
C PHE A 186 6.98 -11.41 0.69
N SER A 187 8.21 -11.72 0.26
CA SER A 187 8.59 -11.70 -1.15
C SER A 187 7.79 -12.69 -1.99
N SER A 188 7.40 -13.84 -1.42
CA SER A 188 6.54 -14.83 -2.08
C SER A 188 5.14 -14.30 -2.41
N TYR A 189 4.55 -13.45 -1.56
CA TYR A 189 3.28 -12.77 -1.85
C TYR A 189 3.48 -11.57 -2.79
N ALA A 190 4.53 -10.78 -2.59
CA ALA A 190 4.81 -9.58 -3.37
C ALA A 190 4.98 -9.86 -4.87
N ARG A 191 5.65 -10.97 -5.24
CA ARG A 191 5.89 -11.38 -6.64
C ARG A 191 4.73 -12.12 -7.31
N ARG A 192 3.65 -12.41 -6.57
CA ARG A 192 2.55 -13.22 -7.06
C ARG A 192 1.67 -12.46 -8.05
N VAL A 193 1.36 -13.09 -9.19
CA VAL A 193 0.51 -12.49 -10.23
C VAL A 193 -0.97 -12.80 -10.00
N ARG A 194 -1.27 -14.03 -9.56
CA ARG A 194 -2.65 -14.51 -9.34
C ARG A 194 -2.71 -15.54 -8.22
N ALA A 195 -3.89 -15.70 -7.63
CA ALA A 195 -4.19 -16.73 -6.65
C ALA A 195 -5.66 -17.15 -6.72
N GLN A 196 -5.97 -18.34 -6.20
CA GLN A 196 -7.37 -18.77 -6.01
C GLN A 196 -7.90 -18.20 -4.70
N PHE A 197 -9.11 -17.64 -4.76
CA PHE A 197 -9.81 -17.11 -3.58
C PHE A 197 -11.21 -17.71 -3.49
N PRO A 198 -11.73 -18.03 -2.28
CA PRO A 198 -13.05 -18.63 -2.13
C PRO A 198 -14.16 -17.78 -2.76
N ASN A 199 -15.08 -18.43 -3.48
CA ASN A 199 -16.24 -17.74 -4.03
C ASN A 199 -17.06 -17.05 -2.93
N LEU A 200 -17.56 -15.87 -3.23
CA LEU A 200 -18.40 -15.09 -2.30
C LEU A 200 -19.78 -15.75 -2.11
N ARG A 201 -20.28 -16.41 -3.16
CA ARG A 201 -21.54 -17.16 -3.16
C ARG A 201 -21.26 -18.59 -3.62
N GLY A 202 -21.81 -19.59 -2.89
CA GLY A 202 -21.66 -20.99 -3.25
C GLY A 202 -20.32 -21.61 -2.90
N ARG A 203 -20.00 -22.73 -3.56
CA ARG A 203 -18.76 -23.50 -3.38
C ARG A 203 -17.72 -23.10 -4.44
N GLY A 204 -16.48 -23.57 -4.25
CA GLY A 204 -15.37 -23.36 -5.19
C GLY A 204 -14.61 -22.05 -4.98
N THR A 205 -13.82 -21.70 -5.97
CA THR A 205 -12.91 -20.54 -5.95
C THR A 205 -13.02 -19.74 -7.25
N HIS A 206 -12.56 -18.50 -7.20
CA HIS A 206 -12.30 -17.66 -8.37
C HIS A 206 -10.87 -17.13 -8.32
N THR A 207 -10.34 -16.73 -9.46
CA THR A 207 -8.99 -16.17 -9.53
C THR A 207 -8.99 -14.68 -9.19
N ILE A 208 -8.15 -14.28 -8.23
CA ILE A 208 -7.82 -12.88 -7.98
C ILE A 208 -6.45 -12.57 -8.59
N TYR A 209 -6.26 -11.34 -9.06
CA TYR A 209 -5.07 -10.89 -9.75
C TYR A 209 -4.41 -9.72 -9.04
N THR A 210 -3.10 -9.58 -9.23
CA THR A 210 -2.37 -8.39 -8.79
C THR A 210 -2.82 -7.14 -9.56
N THR A 211 -2.77 -6.00 -8.88
CA THR A 211 -2.94 -4.68 -9.50
C THR A 211 -1.61 -4.10 -10.02
N ASN A 212 -0.49 -4.79 -9.78
CA ASN A 212 0.82 -4.38 -10.27
C ASN A 212 0.99 -4.73 -11.75
N ARG A 213 0.90 -3.71 -12.61
CA ARG A 213 0.98 -3.88 -14.06
C ARG A 213 2.34 -4.34 -14.55
N MET A 214 3.44 -4.04 -13.83
CA MET A 214 4.77 -4.59 -14.17
C MET A 214 4.78 -6.13 -14.06
N LEU A 215 4.14 -6.68 -13.03
CA LEU A 215 4.00 -8.14 -12.88
C LEU A 215 3.04 -8.71 -13.93
N LEU A 216 1.90 -8.06 -14.19
CA LEU A 216 0.92 -8.52 -15.17
C LEU A 216 1.48 -8.56 -16.60
N SER A 217 2.30 -7.58 -16.97
CA SER A 217 2.94 -7.50 -18.29
C SER A 217 4.18 -8.38 -18.43
N GLY A 218 4.62 -9.03 -17.34
CA GLY A 218 5.88 -9.77 -17.34
C GLY A 218 7.11 -8.89 -17.58
N TRP A 219 7.09 -7.63 -17.10
CA TRP A 219 8.23 -6.74 -17.25
C TRP A 219 9.49 -7.40 -16.69
N ARG A 220 10.57 -7.40 -17.48
CA ARG A 220 11.77 -8.19 -17.22
C ARG A 220 12.34 -7.94 -15.83
N GLY A 221 12.36 -8.99 -15.01
CA GLY A 221 12.91 -8.98 -13.66
C GLY A 221 11.98 -8.43 -12.59
N ALA A 222 10.73 -8.03 -12.88
CA ALA A 222 9.79 -7.55 -11.87
C ALA A 222 9.54 -8.60 -10.78
N ILE A 223 9.70 -8.21 -9.50
CA ILE A 223 9.49 -9.06 -8.32
C ILE A 223 8.47 -8.48 -7.33
N GLY A 224 7.83 -7.39 -7.67
CA GLY A 224 6.77 -6.79 -6.82
C GLY A 224 6.79 -5.27 -6.92
N VAL A 225 6.28 -4.56 -5.91
CA VAL A 225 5.82 -5.01 -4.58
C VAL A 225 4.35 -4.61 -4.37
N LYS A 226 4.03 -3.30 -4.33
CA LYS A 226 2.69 -2.81 -3.97
C LYS A 226 2.30 -1.54 -4.70
N THR A 227 1.04 -1.49 -5.15
CA THR A 227 0.38 -0.31 -5.70
C THR A 227 -0.50 0.36 -4.65
N GLY A 228 -0.72 1.66 -4.79
CA GLY A 228 -1.68 2.39 -3.97
C GLY A 228 -2.35 3.52 -4.74
N PHE A 229 -3.56 3.86 -4.32
CA PHE A 229 -4.31 5.01 -4.81
C PHE A 229 -5.35 5.45 -3.79
N THR A 230 -5.38 6.74 -3.49
CA THR A 230 -6.52 7.46 -2.92
C THR A 230 -6.64 8.80 -3.61
N SER A 231 -7.79 9.47 -3.48
CA SER A 231 -7.97 10.81 -4.09
C SER A 231 -6.97 11.83 -3.53
N ARG A 232 -6.60 11.72 -2.24
CA ARG A 232 -5.64 12.61 -1.58
C ARG A 232 -4.19 12.29 -1.92
N ALA A 233 -3.82 11.00 -1.92
CA ALA A 233 -2.45 10.57 -2.20
C ALA A 233 -2.08 10.68 -3.70
N GLY A 234 -3.06 10.54 -4.59
CA GLY A 234 -2.82 10.18 -5.97
C GLY A 234 -2.33 8.73 -6.07
N ARG A 235 -1.69 8.36 -7.17
CA ARG A 235 -1.07 7.04 -7.30
C ARG A 235 0.21 6.99 -6.49
N THR A 236 0.45 5.85 -5.81
CA THR A 236 1.69 5.50 -5.13
C THR A 236 2.15 4.11 -5.60
N PHE A 237 3.45 3.87 -5.59
CA PHE A 237 4.01 2.62 -6.06
C PHE A 237 5.29 2.27 -5.31
N VAL A 238 5.37 1.05 -4.84
CA VAL A 238 6.60 0.40 -4.41
C VAL A 238 6.88 -0.70 -5.40
N GLY A 239 7.97 -0.59 -6.15
CA GLY A 239 8.39 -1.54 -7.15
C GLY A 239 9.76 -2.10 -6.85
N ALA A 240 9.99 -3.35 -7.25
CA ALA A 240 11.29 -3.96 -7.20
C ALA A 240 11.52 -4.86 -8.42
N ALA A 241 12.78 -4.96 -8.83
CA ALA A 241 13.17 -5.82 -9.92
C ALA A 241 14.58 -6.36 -9.70
N GLU A 242 14.80 -7.59 -10.17
CA GLU A 242 16.10 -8.26 -10.11
C GLU A 242 16.63 -8.55 -11.51
N ARG A 243 17.89 -8.24 -11.76
CA ARG A 243 18.60 -8.56 -13.01
C ARG A 243 20.05 -8.87 -12.72
N LYS A 244 20.52 -10.04 -13.16
CA LYS A 244 21.93 -10.46 -13.05
C LYS A 244 22.47 -10.38 -11.61
N GLY A 245 21.63 -10.75 -10.63
CA GLY A 245 22.02 -10.74 -9.22
C GLY A 245 21.94 -9.39 -8.52
N ARG A 246 21.54 -8.30 -9.19
CA ARG A 246 21.26 -7.01 -8.58
C ARG A 246 19.78 -6.79 -8.43
N THR A 247 19.34 -6.41 -7.26
CA THR A 247 17.95 -6.04 -6.97
C THR A 247 17.83 -4.54 -6.75
N LEU A 248 17.01 -3.88 -7.55
CA LEU A 248 16.69 -2.46 -7.40
C LEU A 248 15.28 -2.27 -6.86
N ILE A 249 15.14 -1.32 -5.94
CA ILE A 249 13.88 -0.85 -5.38
C ILE A 249 13.59 0.54 -5.94
N VAL A 250 12.34 0.79 -6.32
CA VAL A 250 11.84 2.11 -6.68
C VAL A 250 10.56 2.40 -5.90
N THR A 251 10.51 3.55 -5.25
CA THR A 251 9.33 4.04 -4.56
C THR A 251 8.89 5.36 -5.17
N LEU A 252 7.60 5.52 -5.44
CA LEU A 252 7.05 6.72 -6.07
C LEU A 252 5.75 7.12 -5.35
N MET A 253 5.58 8.41 -5.10
CA MET A 253 4.38 8.96 -4.48
C MET A 253 3.86 10.17 -5.26
N GLY A 254 2.52 10.33 -5.30
CA GLY A 254 1.88 11.41 -6.05
C GLY A 254 2.16 11.34 -7.56
N ILE A 255 2.04 10.16 -8.15
CA ILE A 255 2.35 9.87 -9.55
C ILE A 255 1.22 10.39 -10.45
N LYS A 256 1.58 11.12 -11.52
CA LYS A 256 0.67 11.71 -12.50
C LYS A 256 0.68 11.02 -13.87
N GLU A 257 1.39 9.92 -14.01
CA GLU A 257 1.46 9.04 -15.19
C GLU A 257 1.14 7.58 -14.78
N PRO A 258 1.10 6.59 -15.68
CA PRO A 258 1.00 5.19 -15.29
C PRO A 258 2.17 4.79 -14.38
N SER A 259 1.85 4.16 -13.24
CA SER A 259 2.86 3.88 -12.20
C SER A 259 3.93 2.89 -12.67
N ASP A 260 3.54 1.94 -13.50
CA ASP A 260 4.41 0.96 -14.13
C ASP A 260 5.39 1.61 -15.11
N ASP A 261 4.95 2.60 -15.90
CA ASP A 261 5.82 3.34 -16.82
C ASP A 261 6.85 4.16 -16.06
N ALA A 262 6.42 4.91 -15.02
CA ALA A 262 7.30 5.68 -14.17
C ALA A 262 8.38 4.80 -13.50
N ALA A 263 7.96 3.68 -12.92
CA ALA A 263 8.87 2.73 -12.28
C ALA A 263 9.82 2.08 -13.30
N ALA A 264 9.31 1.67 -14.47
CA ALA A 264 10.11 1.04 -15.51
C ALA A 264 11.21 1.97 -16.05
N LYS A 265 10.92 3.27 -16.18
CA LYS A 265 11.93 4.29 -16.58
C LYS A 265 13.07 4.33 -15.57
N LEU A 266 12.78 4.49 -14.26
CA LEU A 266 13.79 4.58 -13.21
C LEU A 266 14.57 3.28 -13.04
N LEU A 267 13.89 2.13 -12.99
CA LEU A 267 14.55 0.83 -12.86
C LEU A 267 15.42 0.52 -14.07
N THR A 268 14.96 0.83 -15.30
CA THR A 268 15.77 0.63 -16.51
C THR A 268 17.03 1.49 -16.48
N TRP A 269 16.89 2.75 -16.06
CA TRP A 269 18.02 3.65 -15.88
C TRP A 269 18.98 3.12 -14.81
N GLY A 270 18.46 2.71 -13.64
CA GLY A 270 19.26 2.16 -12.56
C GLY A 270 20.10 0.96 -12.98
N PHE A 271 19.48 -0.05 -13.63
CA PHE A 271 20.24 -1.22 -14.14
C PHE A 271 21.31 -0.91 -15.17
N ARG A 272 21.27 0.24 -15.82
CA ARG A 272 22.28 0.66 -16.81
C ARG A 272 23.36 1.54 -16.22
N ASN A 273 23.08 2.19 -15.10
CA ASN A 273 23.92 3.26 -14.58
C ASN A 273 24.35 3.09 -13.11
N ALA A 274 23.87 2.06 -12.38
CA ALA A 274 24.19 1.89 -10.97
C ALA A 274 25.71 1.88 -10.70
N ASP A 275 26.49 1.26 -11.56
CA ASP A 275 27.96 1.22 -11.45
C ASP A 275 28.67 2.49 -12.01
N LYS A 276 27.91 3.50 -12.42
CA LYS A 276 28.39 4.72 -13.06
C LYS A 276 27.98 5.99 -12.31
N VAL A 277 27.38 5.84 -11.15
CA VAL A 277 26.93 6.94 -10.30
C VAL A 277 27.49 6.75 -8.90
N GLU A 278 27.78 7.86 -8.23
CA GLU A 278 28.06 7.83 -6.80
C GLU A 278 26.75 7.89 -6.03
N PRO A 279 26.59 7.10 -4.95
CA PRO A 279 25.39 7.14 -4.13
C PRO A 279 25.11 8.53 -3.57
N VAL A 280 23.87 8.95 -3.55
CA VAL A 280 23.42 10.21 -2.93
C VAL A 280 23.04 10.03 -1.47
N GLY A 281 23.09 8.82 -0.95
CA GLY A 281 22.79 8.43 0.41
C GLY A 281 22.66 6.92 0.54
N ILE A 282 22.19 6.46 1.70
CA ILE A 282 22.04 5.03 2.01
C ILE A 282 20.71 4.75 2.67
N LEU A 283 20.08 3.65 2.35
CA LEU A 283 19.01 3.06 3.16
C LEU A 283 19.66 2.46 4.40
N VAL A 284 19.43 3.07 5.56
CA VAL A 284 20.06 2.65 6.82
C VAL A 284 19.68 1.23 7.21
N ALA A 285 20.55 0.56 7.95
CA ALA A 285 20.24 -0.74 8.51
C ALA A 285 19.27 -0.59 9.72
N PRO A 286 18.40 -1.57 9.97
CA PRO A 286 17.54 -1.56 11.15
C PRO A 286 18.33 -1.35 12.46
N GLY A 287 17.77 -0.57 13.39
CA GLY A 287 18.36 -0.30 14.70
C GLY A 287 19.54 0.68 14.69
N THR A 288 19.96 1.22 13.54
CA THR A 288 21.09 2.17 13.46
C THR A 288 20.70 3.61 13.79
N VAL A 289 19.40 3.93 13.72
CA VAL A 289 18.88 5.27 14.02
C VAL A 289 17.93 5.14 15.21
N THR A 290 18.28 5.79 16.33
CA THR A 290 17.38 5.86 17.47
C THR A 290 16.42 7.03 17.25
N ALA A 291 15.12 6.75 17.19
CA ALA A 291 14.12 7.80 17.25
C ALA A 291 14.27 8.57 18.55
N VAL A 292 14.68 9.84 18.48
CA VAL A 292 14.59 10.75 19.62
C VAL A 292 13.10 11.02 19.81
N ARG A 293 12.44 10.22 20.64
CA ARG A 293 11.07 10.52 21.09
C ARG A 293 11.12 11.89 21.75
N SER A 294 10.53 12.89 21.14
CA SER A 294 10.39 14.21 21.74
C SER A 294 9.71 14.03 23.10
N ALA A 295 10.35 14.53 24.15
CA ALA A 295 9.91 14.45 25.55
C ALA A 295 8.56 15.16 25.83
N SER A 296 7.80 15.51 24.79
CA SER A 296 6.51 16.20 24.87
C SER A 296 5.34 15.28 25.26
N ASP A 297 5.52 13.95 25.20
CA ASP A 297 4.42 13.01 25.50
C ASP A 297 4.48 12.39 26.92
N VAL A 298 5.42 12.83 27.79
CA VAL A 298 5.61 12.26 29.14
C VAL A 298 5.13 13.21 30.26
N SER A 299 4.31 14.21 29.95
CA SER A 299 3.74 15.12 30.97
C SER A 299 2.23 14.95 31.15
N ALA A 300 1.80 13.73 31.43
CA ALA A 300 0.47 13.46 31.98
C ALA A 300 0.57 12.45 33.13
N THR A 301 1.56 12.63 33.99
CA THR A 301 1.56 11.94 35.29
C THR A 301 1.01 12.92 36.32
N SER A 302 -0.22 12.68 36.77
CA SER A 302 -0.88 13.40 37.84
C SER A 302 -0.01 13.42 39.11
N PRO A 303 0.09 14.56 39.81
CA PRO A 303 0.75 14.59 41.08
C PRO A 303 -0.05 13.81 42.11
N GLY A 304 0.67 13.03 42.89
CA GLY A 304 0.19 12.12 43.89
C GLY A 304 -0.80 12.73 44.90
N ARG A 305 -1.83 11.95 45.16
CA ARG A 305 -2.74 12.15 46.27
C ARG A 305 -2.24 11.28 47.43
N THR A 306 -1.77 11.94 48.48
CA THR A 306 -1.45 11.35 49.76
C THR A 306 -2.71 10.71 50.42
N PRO A 307 -2.62 9.56 51.06
CA PRO A 307 -3.78 8.95 51.70
C PRO A 307 -4.04 9.64 53.04
N SER A 308 -5.25 10.12 53.26
CA SER A 308 -5.78 10.46 54.58
C SER A 308 -6.86 9.47 54.96
N GLN A 309 -6.74 9.02 56.19
CA GLN A 309 -7.50 8.00 56.91
C GLN A 309 -9.01 8.31 57.00
N ASP A 310 -9.78 7.21 57.02
CA ASP A 310 -11.20 7.11 57.41
C ASP A 310 -11.51 7.70 58.82
N PRO A 311 -12.79 8.00 59.15
CA PRO A 311 -13.70 6.89 59.49
C PRO A 311 -15.18 7.06 59.12
N GLU A 312 -15.79 5.91 58.83
CA GLU A 312 -17.04 5.34 59.38
C GLU A 312 -18.40 6.05 59.30
N SER A 313 -19.33 5.26 58.81
CA SER A 313 -20.76 5.10 59.19
C SER A 313 -21.83 5.83 58.41
N ALA A 314 -22.74 4.96 57.99
CA ALA A 314 -24.20 4.98 58.05
C ALA A 314 -24.99 5.48 56.83
N GLU A 315 -25.67 4.55 56.28
CA GLU A 315 -27.14 4.31 56.25
C GLU A 315 -27.88 4.68 54.97
N ALA A 316 -28.66 3.74 54.60
CA ALA A 316 -29.53 3.63 53.45
C ALA A 316 -30.66 4.68 53.38
N ALA A 317 -31.04 5.02 52.13
CA ALA A 317 -32.45 5.26 51.81
C ALA A 317 -32.68 5.26 50.30
N ASP A 318 -33.44 4.30 49.90
CA ASP A 318 -34.40 4.15 48.87
C ASP A 318 -35.05 5.43 48.33
N ALA A 319 -35.09 5.59 47.00
CA ALA A 319 -36.22 6.20 46.26
C ALA A 319 -36.04 6.07 44.73
N SER A 320 -36.99 5.33 44.18
CA SER A 320 -37.26 5.21 42.75
C SER A 320 -37.83 6.50 42.11
N PRO A 321 -37.88 6.60 40.76
CA PRO A 321 -38.00 7.81 40.00
C PRO A 321 -39.46 8.28 39.78
N PRO A 322 -39.69 9.52 39.32
CA PRO A 322 -40.94 9.83 38.64
C PRO A 322 -40.79 9.92 37.13
N ALA A 323 -41.81 9.38 36.49
CA ALA A 323 -42.07 9.39 35.06
C ALA A 323 -42.67 10.72 34.59
N SER A 324 -42.63 10.86 33.23
CA SER A 324 -43.51 11.59 32.34
C SER A 324 -43.28 13.11 32.13
N SER A 325 -42.99 13.47 30.86
CA SER A 325 -44.08 14.03 30.02
C SER A 325 -43.62 14.03 28.53
N GLN A 326 -44.50 13.50 27.73
CA GLN A 326 -44.50 13.56 26.25
C GLN A 326 -44.75 15.01 25.79
N GLU A 327 -44.03 15.41 24.76
CA GLU A 327 -44.61 16.37 23.83
C GLU A 327 -44.21 15.98 22.40
N SER A 328 -45.22 15.68 21.64
CA SER A 328 -45.24 15.30 20.24
C SER A 328 -44.97 16.52 19.34
N SER A 329 -44.07 16.39 18.37
CA SER A 329 -44.13 17.24 17.18
C SER A 329 -43.96 16.37 15.95
N GLN A 330 -45.01 16.30 15.18
CA GLN A 330 -45.17 15.63 13.90
C GLN A 330 -44.34 16.34 12.83
N ALA A 331 -43.59 15.53 12.07
CA ALA A 331 -43.10 15.93 10.75
C ALA A 331 -43.99 15.31 9.67
N PRO A 332 -44.32 16.05 8.58
CA PRO A 332 -45.24 15.55 7.56
C PRO A 332 -44.58 14.56 6.61
N ALA A 333 -45.34 13.53 6.30
CA ALA A 333 -45.03 12.54 5.28
C ALA A 333 -45.05 13.22 3.88
N THR A 334 -43.99 13.00 3.10
CA THR A 334 -43.96 13.27 1.66
C THR A 334 -44.10 12.00 0.87
N ASP A 335 -45.12 11.97 0.06
CA ASP A 335 -45.62 10.98 -0.89
C ASP A 335 -44.56 10.66 -1.99
N PRO A 336 -44.27 9.39 -2.35
CA PRO A 336 -43.35 9.02 -3.39
C PRO A 336 -44.00 8.83 -4.77
N SER A 337 -44.74 9.84 -5.28
CA SER A 337 -45.43 9.74 -6.58
C SER A 337 -45.19 10.94 -7.52
N ALA A 338 -43.98 11.53 -7.56
CA ALA A 338 -43.69 12.61 -8.50
C ALA A 338 -42.28 12.55 -9.07
N LEU A 339 -41.97 11.50 -9.85
CA LEU A 339 -40.82 11.48 -10.76
C LEU A 339 -41.10 10.54 -11.94
N GLN A 340 -42.14 10.88 -12.71
CA GLN A 340 -42.32 10.44 -14.09
C GLN A 340 -42.86 11.61 -14.86
N SER A 341 -42.02 12.28 -15.65
CA SER A 341 -42.33 13.03 -16.87
C SER A 341 -41.30 14.14 -17.10
N GLN A 342 -40.26 13.77 -17.85
CA GLN A 342 -39.60 14.66 -18.81
C GLN A 342 -38.74 13.77 -19.75
N GLU A 343 -39.40 13.07 -20.66
CA GLU A 343 -38.88 12.71 -21.95
C GLU A 343 -39.59 13.57 -22.98
N SER A 344 -38.81 13.91 -23.99
CA SER A 344 -39.21 14.44 -25.31
C SER A 344 -38.81 15.89 -25.62
N SER A 345 -37.67 15.98 -26.32
CA SER A 345 -37.54 16.78 -27.53
C SER A 345 -36.22 16.41 -28.24
N ALA A 346 -36.28 15.39 -29.07
CA ALA A 346 -35.29 15.12 -30.11
C ALA A 346 -35.85 15.50 -31.44
N ALA A 347 -35.23 16.44 -32.10
CA ALA A 347 -35.52 16.80 -33.48
C ALA A 347 -34.83 15.80 -34.44
N SER A 348 -35.60 15.23 -35.29
CA SER A 348 -35.24 14.33 -36.39
C SER A 348 -34.41 14.99 -37.48
N LEU A 349 -33.43 14.27 -38.02
CA LEU A 349 -33.00 14.35 -39.42
C LEU A 349 -32.30 13.05 -39.83
N ALA A 350 -32.96 12.26 -40.63
CA ALA A 350 -32.41 11.25 -41.57
C ALA A 350 -32.96 11.58 -42.97
N PRO A 351 -32.59 10.94 -44.09
CA PRO A 351 -31.56 9.94 -44.37
C PRO A 351 -30.79 10.22 -45.69
N ALA A 352 -29.77 9.45 -46.03
CA ALA A 352 -29.56 8.86 -47.36
C ALA A 352 -28.19 8.17 -47.51
N GLY A 353 -28.18 6.97 -48.09
CA GLY A 353 -27.09 6.48 -48.95
C GLY A 353 -26.50 5.12 -48.57
N LEU A 354 -27.14 4.05 -49.07
CA LEU A 354 -26.59 2.68 -49.29
C LEU A 354 -25.25 2.72 -50.06
N ILE A 355 -24.29 1.85 -49.76
CA ILE A 355 -23.69 0.85 -50.64
C ILE A 355 -22.90 -0.14 -49.79
N GLY A 356 -23.23 -1.42 -49.91
CA GLY A 356 -22.53 -2.53 -49.28
C GLY A 356 -21.38 -3.03 -50.13
N VAL A 357 -20.36 -3.59 -49.48
CA VAL A 357 -19.52 -4.66 -50.06
C VAL A 357 -19.10 -5.57 -48.89
N GLY A 358 -19.56 -6.80 -48.94
CA GLY A 358 -19.09 -7.88 -48.10
C GLY A 358 -17.79 -8.45 -48.65
N ILE A 359 -16.89 -8.85 -47.74
CA ILE A 359 -15.82 -9.81 -48.05
C ILE A 359 -15.71 -10.82 -46.90
N ALA A 360 -15.73 -12.07 -47.32
CA ALA A 360 -15.79 -13.28 -46.53
C ALA A 360 -14.48 -13.58 -45.78
N ALA A 361 -14.64 -14.29 -44.66
CA ALA A 361 -13.59 -14.95 -43.94
C ALA A 361 -13.01 -16.13 -44.73
N ALA A 362 -11.69 -16.29 -44.71
CA ALA A 362 -11.01 -17.54 -45.07
C ALA A 362 -10.08 -17.94 -43.92
N VAL A 363 -10.44 -19.04 -43.28
CA VAL A 363 -9.61 -19.82 -42.35
C VAL A 363 -8.63 -20.63 -43.21
N VAL A 364 -7.33 -20.52 -42.94
CA VAL A 364 -6.33 -21.46 -43.45
C VAL A 364 -5.68 -22.16 -42.27
N VAL A 365 -6.05 -23.42 -42.10
CA VAL A 365 -5.34 -24.41 -41.28
C VAL A 365 -4.23 -25.00 -42.14
N GLY A 366 -2.98 -24.81 -41.75
CA GLY A 366 -1.82 -25.44 -42.40
C GLY A 366 -1.17 -26.47 -41.47
N ILE A 367 -1.50 -27.73 -41.70
CA ILE A 367 -0.79 -28.89 -41.17
C ILE A 367 0.44 -29.12 -42.03
N VAL A 368 1.64 -29.18 -41.46
CA VAL A 368 2.81 -29.78 -42.13
C VAL A 368 3.35 -30.91 -41.25
N LEU A 369 3.18 -32.11 -41.76
CA LEU A 369 3.75 -33.36 -41.29
C LEU A 369 5.12 -33.61 -41.96
N LEU A 370 6.12 -33.97 -41.15
CA LEU A 370 7.20 -34.94 -41.35
C LEU A 370 7.97 -35.00 -42.70
N SER A 371 9.28 -34.89 -42.62
CA SER A 371 10.14 -35.87 -43.23
C SER A 371 11.44 -36.10 -42.45
N ARG A 372 11.66 -37.36 -42.09
CA ARG A 372 12.91 -37.94 -41.60
C ARG A 372 13.92 -37.98 -42.75
N GLY A 373 15.17 -37.70 -42.47
CA GLY A 373 16.33 -38.00 -43.30
C GLY A 373 17.56 -38.28 -42.43
N ARG A 374 17.82 -39.55 -42.19
CA ARG A 374 19.14 -40.08 -41.81
C ARG A 374 20.11 -39.82 -42.94
N ILE A 375 21.39 -39.57 -42.66
CA ILE A 375 22.57 -40.25 -43.26
C ILE A 375 23.82 -39.90 -42.47
N ASN A 376 24.58 -40.98 -42.17
CA ASN A 376 25.93 -41.10 -41.63
C ASN A 376 26.99 -40.14 -42.21
N ARG A 377 27.86 -39.63 -41.38
CA ARG A 377 29.27 -40.07 -41.24
C ARG A 377 29.89 -39.34 -40.06
#